data_eed37edcf9fad05b3b91c77fbdeb0f29
#
_entry.id   eed37edcf9fad05b3b91c77fbdeb0f29
#
_cell.length_a   1.000
_cell.length_b   1.000
_cell.length_c   1.000
_cell.angle_alpha   90.00
_cell.angle_beta   90.00
_cell.angle_gamma   90.00
#
_symmetry.space_group_name_H-M   'P 1'
#
loop_
_entity.id
_entity.type
_entity.pdbx_description
1 polymer ?
#
loop_
_entity_poly.entity_id
_entity_poly.type
_entity_poly.pdbx_seq_one_letter_code
_entity_poly.pdbx_strand_id
1 'polypeptide(L)'
;MASFSILSIFKIGVGPSSSHTIGPMEAGARFCGLLKGILEQVMRIQITLHGSLALTGKGHLSDEAVLIGLHGIYANELELTTKKALLHEALENKVLKLANQHCIHFDYSKDLIFDNKPLARHQNALILKAFNAKNEVLKEETYYSVGGGFVYTEKELDNLSEEGENESVAYDFSSAKELLELCQKHQKNIAEIVRLREDALKNRPDAMMAKIYHAMLECYDNGANSKEKYLPGSLRVTRLAPSIKTRLEKHPTSGKDPLALIDYISLYARAIAEENASGGKVVTAPTNGACAVVPSVLLYAKNHLFENLSQKAINDFLLTSAAIGYLYKKNASLSGAEAGCQAEIGVASSMAAGGLACLCQASTQQVLIASEIAMEHHLGLTCDPVGGLVQIPCIERNVLGAIKAISASKLALEDEYKPKVSLDEVIATMYATGKDMNEKYKETSLGGLAKTLKC
;
A
#
# COMPACT_ATOMS: atom_id res chain seq x y z
N MET A 1 12.85 -16.72 -7.13
CA MET A 1 11.53 -16.18 -6.66
C MET A 1 10.53 -16.32 -7.78
N ALA A 2 9.34 -16.86 -7.49
CA ALA A 2 8.27 -16.94 -8.48
C ALA A 2 7.98 -15.53 -9.03
N SER A 3 7.86 -15.44 -10.35
CA SER A 3 7.58 -14.18 -11.04
C SER A 3 6.13 -13.79 -10.81
N PHE A 4 5.88 -12.75 -10.00
CA PHE A 4 4.55 -12.19 -9.80
C PHE A 4 4.26 -11.07 -10.81
N SER A 5 2.99 -10.80 -11.06
CA SER A 5 2.59 -9.70 -11.95
C SER A 5 3.03 -8.35 -11.40
N ILE A 6 3.67 -7.53 -12.25
CA ILE A 6 4.05 -6.15 -11.95
C ILE A 6 2.81 -5.31 -11.60
N LEU A 7 1.65 -5.63 -12.22
CA LEU A 7 0.40 -4.91 -11.98
C LEU A 7 -0.07 -5.05 -10.53
N SER A 8 0.36 -6.09 -9.81
CA SER A 8 0.00 -6.34 -8.41
C SER A 8 0.61 -5.35 -7.40
N ILE A 9 1.51 -4.47 -7.85
CA ILE A 9 2.06 -3.36 -7.03
C ILE A 9 0.95 -2.35 -6.69
N PHE A 10 -0.03 -2.20 -7.59
CA PHE A 10 -1.23 -1.42 -7.31
C PHE A 10 -2.40 -2.35 -6.98
N LYS A 11 -3.06 -2.12 -5.85
CA LYS A 11 -4.25 -2.86 -5.45
C LYS A 11 -5.34 -1.90 -5.00
N ILE A 12 -6.56 -2.11 -5.49
CA ILE A 12 -7.73 -1.44 -4.95
C ILE A 12 -8.09 -2.14 -3.64
N GLY A 13 -8.29 -1.37 -2.58
CA GLY A 13 -8.65 -1.88 -1.26
C GLY A 13 -9.22 -0.80 -0.38
N VAL A 14 -9.12 -0.98 0.93
CA VAL A 14 -9.64 -0.04 1.92
C VAL A 14 -8.56 0.38 2.90
N GLY A 15 -8.70 1.60 3.44
CA GLY A 15 -7.80 2.10 4.48
C GLY A 15 -8.04 1.46 5.85
N PRO A 16 -7.18 1.79 6.81
CA PRO A 16 -6.04 2.69 6.70
C PRO A 16 -4.69 2.03 6.32
N SER A 17 -4.53 0.69 6.44
CA SER A 17 -3.24 0.02 6.27
C SER A 17 -3.31 -1.17 5.31
N SER A 18 -2.33 -1.33 4.44
CA SER A 18 -2.24 -2.51 3.57
C SER A 18 -1.86 -3.77 4.34
N SER A 19 -0.94 -3.67 5.31
CA SER A 19 -0.50 -4.83 6.12
C SER A 19 -1.45 -5.13 7.28
N HIS A 20 -2.04 -4.10 7.89
CA HIS A 20 -2.85 -4.26 9.12
C HIS A 20 -4.36 -4.23 8.88
N THR A 21 -4.83 -3.80 7.70
CA THR A 21 -6.26 -3.81 7.34
C THR A 21 -6.52 -4.76 6.19
N ILE A 22 -5.93 -4.50 5.00
CA ILE A 22 -6.15 -5.36 3.82
C ILE A 22 -5.66 -6.78 4.09
N GLY A 23 -4.47 -6.94 4.68
CA GLY A 23 -3.89 -8.24 4.98
C GLY A 23 -4.79 -9.13 5.86
N PRO A 24 -5.22 -8.70 7.05
CA PRO A 24 -6.18 -9.44 7.87
C PRO A 24 -7.52 -9.71 7.19
N MET A 25 -8.03 -8.79 6.37
CA MET A 25 -9.26 -9.01 5.59
C MET A 25 -9.06 -10.13 4.55
N GLU A 26 -7.99 -10.09 3.78
CA GLU A 26 -7.63 -11.12 2.81
C GLU A 26 -7.44 -12.49 3.49
N ALA A 27 -6.79 -12.53 4.65
CA ALA A 27 -6.62 -13.76 5.42
C ALA A 27 -7.96 -14.34 5.86
N GLY A 28 -8.87 -13.51 6.37
CA GLY A 28 -10.23 -13.94 6.76
C GLY A 28 -11.02 -14.49 5.57
N ALA A 29 -10.99 -13.80 4.41
CA ALA A 29 -11.68 -14.25 3.21
C ALA A 29 -11.10 -15.57 2.66
N ARG A 30 -9.77 -15.70 2.63
CA ARG A 30 -9.09 -16.94 2.23
C ARG A 30 -9.41 -18.09 3.19
N PHE A 31 -9.47 -17.82 4.50
CA PHE A 31 -9.83 -18.84 5.50
C PHE A 31 -11.25 -19.38 5.28
N CYS A 32 -12.22 -18.52 4.94
CA CYS A 32 -13.56 -18.97 4.55
C CYS A 32 -13.53 -19.92 3.35
N GLY A 33 -12.64 -19.71 2.40
CA GLY A 33 -12.42 -20.64 1.29
C GLY A 33 -11.98 -22.05 1.74
N LEU A 34 -11.17 -22.11 2.80
CA LEU A 34 -10.72 -23.40 3.38
C LEU A 34 -11.82 -24.12 4.15
N LEU A 35 -12.88 -23.42 4.58
CA LEU A 35 -14.03 -23.99 5.27
C LEU A 35 -15.10 -24.56 4.31
N LYS A 36 -14.92 -24.38 3.00
CA LYS A 36 -15.84 -24.89 1.99
C LYS A 36 -16.01 -26.41 2.15
N GLY A 37 -17.25 -26.86 2.31
CA GLY A 37 -17.60 -28.28 2.54
C GLY A 37 -17.67 -28.71 4.00
N ILE A 38 -17.18 -27.90 4.96
CA ILE A 38 -17.31 -28.16 6.40
C ILE A 38 -17.95 -26.98 7.14
N LEU A 39 -18.42 -25.96 6.42
CA LEU A 39 -18.88 -24.69 6.96
C LEU A 39 -19.99 -24.86 8.00
N GLU A 40 -20.96 -25.75 7.77
CA GLU A 40 -22.08 -26.02 8.67
C GLU A 40 -21.66 -26.70 9.98
N GLN A 41 -20.47 -27.30 10.00
CA GLN A 41 -19.93 -27.96 11.22
C GLN A 41 -19.22 -26.94 12.14
N VAL A 42 -18.93 -25.72 11.61
CA VAL A 42 -18.22 -24.70 12.38
C VAL A 42 -19.18 -24.05 13.37
N MET A 43 -18.86 -24.16 14.65
CA MET A 43 -19.64 -23.55 15.74
C MET A 43 -18.93 -22.37 16.39
N ARG A 44 -17.62 -22.25 16.19
CA ARG A 44 -16.80 -21.19 16.79
C ARG A 44 -15.59 -20.90 15.91
N ILE A 45 -15.22 -19.63 15.82
CA ILE A 45 -13.95 -19.16 15.22
C ILE A 45 -13.14 -18.47 16.32
N GLN A 46 -11.83 -18.75 16.36
CA GLN A 46 -10.88 -17.99 17.17
C GLN A 46 -9.88 -17.31 16.26
N ILE A 47 -9.60 -16.06 16.54
CA ILE A 47 -8.69 -15.18 15.82
C ILE A 47 -7.58 -14.79 16.79
N THR A 48 -6.31 -15.02 16.43
CA THR A 48 -5.16 -14.50 17.19
C THR A 48 -4.33 -13.59 16.29
N LEU A 49 -4.23 -12.33 16.66
CA LEU A 49 -3.36 -11.36 16.03
C LEU A 49 -2.01 -11.34 16.76
N HIS A 50 -0.89 -11.41 16.03
CA HIS A 50 0.46 -11.49 16.60
C HIS A 50 1.32 -10.29 16.25
N GLY A 51 2.26 -9.96 17.16
CA GLY A 51 3.30 -8.95 16.95
C GLY A 51 2.75 -7.57 16.62
N SER A 52 3.14 -6.97 15.51
CA SER A 52 2.69 -5.63 15.13
C SER A 52 1.18 -5.57 14.85
N LEU A 53 0.57 -6.64 14.33
CA LEU A 53 -0.90 -6.72 14.17
C LEU A 53 -1.65 -6.64 15.50
N ALA A 54 -1.04 -7.07 16.60
CA ALA A 54 -1.59 -6.93 17.94
C ALA A 54 -1.31 -5.55 18.56
N LEU A 55 -0.06 -5.07 18.43
CA LEU A 55 0.42 -3.82 19.06
C LEU A 55 -0.29 -2.57 18.51
N THR A 56 -0.54 -2.53 17.21
CA THR A 56 -1.13 -1.37 16.51
C THR A 56 -2.49 -1.69 15.89
N GLY A 57 -2.98 -2.92 16.06
CA GLY A 57 -4.13 -3.47 15.33
C GLY A 57 -5.41 -2.68 15.49
N LYS A 58 -5.72 -2.20 16.69
CA LYS A 58 -6.92 -1.37 16.93
C LYS A 58 -6.85 -0.04 16.16
N GLY A 59 -5.68 0.61 16.14
CA GLY A 59 -5.47 1.84 15.39
C GLY A 59 -5.54 1.66 13.87
N HIS A 60 -5.21 0.46 13.41
CA HIS A 60 -5.26 0.08 12.00
C HIS A 60 -6.50 -0.74 11.61
N LEU A 61 -7.45 -0.92 12.52
CA LEU A 61 -8.70 -1.67 12.30
C LEU A 61 -8.46 -3.14 11.88
N SER A 62 -7.39 -3.80 12.40
CA SER A 62 -7.06 -5.18 12.04
C SER A 62 -8.13 -6.17 12.51
N ASP A 63 -8.69 -5.92 13.68
CA ASP A 63 -9.78 -6.67 14.28
C ASP A 63 -11.07 -6.56 13.45
N GLU A 64 -11.46 -5.35 13.05
CA GLU A 64 -12.61 -5.15 12.18
C GLU A 64 -12.40 -5.79 10.80
N ALA A 65 -11.20 -5.64 10.25
CA ALA A 65 -10.87 -6.11 8.91
C ALA A 65 -10.95 -7.64 8.81
N VAL A 66 -10.40 -8.38 9.78
CA VAL A 66 -10.47 -9.84 9.75
C VAL A 66 -11.91 -10.33 9.90
N LEU A 67 -12.75 -9.64 10.70
CA LEU A 67 -14.17 -9.97 10.82
C LEU A 67 -14.91 -9.80 9.49
N ILE A 68 -14.65 -8.69 8.78
CA ILE A 68 -15.21 -8.47 7.44
C ILE A 68 -14.74 -9.55 6.47
N GLY A 69 -13.45 -9.90 6.51
CA GLY A 69 -12.89 -10.98 5.70
C GLY A 69 -13.58 -12.32 5.95
N LEU A 70 -13.93 -12.63 7.20
CA LEU A 70 -14.65 -13.86 7.57
C LEU A 70 -16.09 -13.91 7.05
N HIS A 71 -16.66 -12.80 6.54
CA HIS A 71 -17.86 -12.85 5.71
C HIS A 71 -17.59 -13.36 4.28
N GLY A 72 -16.35 -13.65 3.91
CA GLY A 72 -15.92 -14.03 2.56
C GLY A 72 -15.74 -12.85 1.63
N ILE A 73 -15.57 -11.63 2.18
CA ILE A 73 -15.45 -10.38 1.42
C ILE A 73 -13.97 -10.00 1.31
N TYR A 74 -13.49 -9.86 0.08
CA TYR A 74 -12.16 -9.35 -0.22
C TYR A 74 -12.14 -7.80 -0.18
N ALA A 75 -10.95 -7.23 0.08
CA ALA A 75 -10.82 -5.78 0.27
C ALA A 75 -11.25 -4.94 -0.96
N ASN A 76 -11.07 -5.47 -2.17
CA ASN A 76 -11.49 -4.82 -3.42
C ASN A 76 -12.99 -4.94 -3.70
N GLU A 77 -13.69 -5.81 -2.98
CA GLU A 77 -15.13 -6.09 -3.13
C GLU A 77 -15.97 -5.40 -2.06
N LEU A 78 -15.33 -4.87 -1.00
CA LEU A 78 -16.04 -4.27 0.12
C LEU A 78 -16.80 -3.02 -0.32
N GLU A 79 -18.12 -3.04 -0.11
CA GLU A 79 -18.99 -1.88 -0.19
C GLU A 79 -18.98 -1.15 1.16
N LEU A 80 -18.49 0.09 1.19
CA LEU A 80 -18.32 0.86 2.43
C LEU A 80 -19.65 1.08 3.18
N THR A 81 -20.77 1.14 2.46
CA THR A 81 -22.11 1.26 3.03
C THR A 81 -22.52 0.05 3.87
N THR A 82 -22.02 -1.14 3.54
CA THR A 82 -22.34 -2.39 4.25
C THR A 82 -21.40 -2.63 5.44
N LYS A 83 -20.21 -2.02 5.44
CA LYS A 83 -19.19 -2.21 6.48
C LYS A 83 -19.75 -2.04 7.89
N LYS A 84 -20.45 -0.94 8.15
CA LYS A 84 -20.99 -0.63 9.48
C LYS A 84 -22.02 -1.66 9.95
N ALA A 85 -22.87 -2.15 9.05
CA ALA A 85 -23.89 -3.16 9.38
C ALA A 85 -23.24 -4.49 9.74
N LEU A 86 -22.23 -4.94 8.95
CA LEU A 86 -21.49 -6.19 9.22
C LEU A 86 -20.78 -6.16 10.58
N LEU A 87 -20.11 -5.06 10.90
CA LEU A 87 -19.43 -4.89 12.16
C LEU A 87 -20.40 -4.79 13.34
N HIS A 88 -21.51 -4.08 13.20
CA HIS A 88 -22.57 -4.03 14.23
C HIS A 88 -23.11 -5.42 14.55
N GLU A 89 -23.36 -6.24 13.52
CA GLU A 89 -23.85 -7.62 13.71
C GLU A 89 -22.84 -8.47 14.47
N ALA A 90 -21.55 -8.40 14.11
CA ALA A 90 -20.49 -9.17 14.75
C ALA A 90 -20.17 -8.70 16.18
N LEU A 91 -20.09 -7.36 16.41
CA LEU A 91 -19.60 -6.82 17.67
C LEU A 91 -20.72 -6.61 18.72
N GLU A 92 -21.89 -6.13 18.31
CA GLU A 92 -22.99 -5.82 19.22
C GLU A 92 -23.97 -6.98 19.35
N ASN A 93 -24.38 -7.59 18.23
CA ASN A 93 -25.32 -8.73 18.24
C ASN A 93 -24.61 -10.08 18.49
N LYS A 94 -23.26 -10.08 18.50
CA LYS A 94 -22.44 -11.28 18.70
C LYS A 94 -22.71 -12.39 17.68
N VAL A 95 -23.05 -12.01 16.45
CA VAL A 95 -23.31 -12.92 15.35
C VAL A 95 -22.32 -12.66 14.21
N LEU A 96 -21.50 -13.65 13.89
CA LEU A 96 -20.61 -13.62 12.75
C LEU A 96 -21.14 -14.56 11.67
N LYS A 97 -21.38 -14.02 10.46
CA LYS A 97 -21.90 -14.80 9.32
C LYS A 97 -20.76 -15.21 8.39
N LEU A 98 -20.22 -16.41 8.62
CA LEU A 98 -19.12 -16.98 7.85
C LEU A 98 -19.49 -17.15 6.38
N ALA A 99 -18.60 -16.68 5.48
CA ALA A 99 -18.77 -16.72 4.02
C ALA A 99 -20.15 -16.19 3.54
N ASN A 100 -20.78 -15.29 4.28
CA ASN A 100 -22.16 -14.83 4.07
C ASN A 100 -23.23 -15.94 4.04
N GLN A 101 -22.98 -17.10 4.63
CA GLN A 101 -23.85 -18.29 4.58
C GLN A 101 -24.20 -18.82 5.96
N HIS A 102 -23.26 -19.03 6.84
CA HIS A 102 -23.42 -19.74 8.11
C HIS A 102 -23.21 -18.80 9.31
N CYS A 103 -24.25 -18.62 10.14
CA CYS A 103 -24.18 -17.77 11.33
C CYS A 103 -23.65 -18.55 12.53
N ILE A 104 -22.67 -17.98 13.21
CA ILE A 104 -22.13 -18.51 14.46
C ILE A 104 -22.17 -17.44 15.55
N HIS A 105 -22.15 -17.87 16.81
CA HIS A 105 -21.94 -16.96 17.92
C HIS A 105 -20.47 -16.50 17.95
N PHE A 106 -20.21 -15.19 18.13
CA PHE A 106 -18.89 -14.60 18.22
C PHE A 106 -18.80 -13.67 19.42
N ASP A 107 -17.94 -13.99 20.38
CA ASP A 107 -17.65 -13.13 21.53
C ASP A 107 -16.28 -12.47 21.33
N TYR A 108 -16.29 -11.17 20.94
CA TYR A 108 -15.08 -10.40 20.69
C TYR A 108 -14.03 -10.51 21.81
N SER A 109 -14.49 -10.55 23.07
CA SER A 109 -13.59 -10.59 24.24
C SER A 109 -12.90 -11.95 24.45
N LYS A 110 -13.43 -13.01 23.86
CA LYS A 110 -12.93 -14.41 24.01
C LYS A 110 -12.35 -14.95 22.73
N ASP A 111 -12.94 -14.61 21.60
CA ASP A 111 -12.65 -15.20 20.32
C ASP A 111 -11.63 -14.40 19.51
N LEU A 112 -11.34 -13.15 19.90
CA LEU A 112 -10.29 -12.32 19.30
C LEU A 112 -9.20 -12.01 20.34
N ILE A 113 -7.99 -12.50 20.06
CA ILE A 113 -6.83 -12.43 20.97
C ILE A 113 -5.77 -11.52 20.35
N PHE A 114 -5.24 -10.60 21.16
CA PHE A 114 -4.09 -9.76 20.78
C PHE A 114 -2.85 -10.28 21.52
N ASP A 115 -1.98 -11.00 20.80
CA ASP A 115 -0.69 -11.48 21.32
C ASP A 115 0.45 -10.59 20.79
N ASN A 116 1.04 -9.78 21.67
CA ASN A 116 2.12 -8.86 21.31
C ASN A 116 3.43 -9.56 20.89
N LYS A 117 3.51 -10.90 21.05
CA LYS A 117 4.70 -11.65 20.63
C LYS A 117 4.65 -11.92 19.12
N PRO A 118 5.71 -11.53 18.37
CA PRO A 118 5.78 -11.86 16.95
C PRO A 118 6.00 -13.36 16.75
N LEU A 119 5.55 -13.90 15.63
CA LEU A 119 5.94 -15.22 15.18
C LEU A 119 7.33 -15.15 14.52
N ALA A 120 8.05 -16.28 14.51
CA ALA A 120 9.44 -16.35 14.08
C ALA A 120 9.66 -15.91 12.61
N ARG A 121 8.67 -16.11 11.74
CA ARG A 121 8.77 -15.83 10.30
C ARG A 121 8.55 -14.36 9.95
N HIS A 122 7.62 -13.69 10.63
CA HIS A 122 7.27 -12.30 10.32
C HIS A 122 6.55 -11.64 11.50
N GLN A 123 6.73 -10.32 11.66
CA GLN A 123 6.10 -9.54 12.74
C GLN A 123 4.58 -9.40 12.59
N ASN A 124 4.07 -9.42 11.35
CA ASN A 124 2.64 -9.30 11.08
C ASN A 124 2.06 -10.68 10.77
N ALA A 125 1.60 -11.37 11.80
CA ALA A 125 1.02 -12.69 11.65
C ALA A 125 -0.36 -12.76 12.32
N LEU A 126 -1.23 -13.65 11.80
CA LEU A 126 -2.48 -14.01 12.45
C LEU A 126 -2.77 -15.49 12.26
N ILE A 127 -3.38 -16.07 13.30
CA ILE A 127 -3.81 -17.47 13.31
C ILE A 127 -5.33 -17.52 13.38
N LEU A 128 -5.95 -18.26 12.47
CA LEU A 128 -7.39 -18.50 12.42
C LEU A 128 -7.68 -19.96 12.70
N LYS A 129 -8.59 -20.22 13.65
CA LYS A 129 -9.02 -21.58 14.05
C LYS A 129 -10.53 -21.71 14.00
N ALA A 130 -11.02 -22.77 13.37
CA ALA A 130 -12.42 -23.16 13.35
C ALA A 130 -12.64 -24.39 14.22
N PHE A 131 -13.70 -24.37 15.05
CA PHE A 131 -14.03 -25.45 15.99
C PHE A 131 -15.44 -25.96 15.73
N ASN A 132 -15.63 -27.28 16.01
CA ASN A 132 -16.94 -27.90 16.00
C ASN A 132 -17.68 -27.77 17.36
N ALA A 133 -18.87 -28.34 17.47
CA ALA A 133 -19.67 -28.33 18.69
C ALA A 133 -19.01 -29.00 19.92
N LYS A 134 -18.01 -29.85 19.70
CA LYS A 134 -17.22 -30.50 20.77
C LYS A 134 -15.96 -29.70 21.11
N ASN A 135 -15.79 -28.51 20.55
CA ASN A 135 -14.59 -27.66 20.66
C ASN A 135 -13.31 -28.35 20.13
N GLU A 136 -13.46 -29.26 19.16
CA GLU A 136 -12.35 -29.86 18.42
C GLU A 136 -12.01 -28.96 17.23
N VAL A 137 -10.71 -28.81 16.93
CA VAL A 137 -10.24 -27.99 15.81
C VAL A 137 -10.56 -28.69 14.48
N LEU A 138 -11.41 -28.08 13.69
CA LEU A 138 -11.73 -28.52 12.32
C LEU A 138 -10.70 -28.04 11.31
N LYS A 139 -10.24 -26.79 11.45
CA LYS A 139 -9.26 -26.14 10.58
C LYS A 139 -8.48 -25.11 11.35
N GLU A 140 -7.18 -25.06 11.10
CA GLU A 140 -6.27 -24.02 11.57
C GLU A 140 -5.39 -23.56 10.40
N GLU A 141 -5.13 -22.25 10.29
CA GLU A 141 -4.22 -21.69 9.31
C GLU A 141 -3.53 -20.45 9.86
N THR A 142 -2.23 -20.35 9.56
CA THR A 142 -1.41 -19.20 9.90
C THR A 142 -1.18 -18.36 8.63
N TYR A 143 -1.44 -17.07 8.76
CA TYR A 143 -1.22 -16.09 7.68
C TYR A 143 -0.20 -15.04 8.09
N TYR A 144 0.62 -14.63 7.13
CA TYR A 144 1.62 -13.58 7.27
C TYR A 144 1.32 -12.44 6.31
N SER A 145 1.13 -11.23 6.83
CA SER A 145 0.88 -10.03 6.04
C SER A 145 2.19 -9.27 5.82
N VAL A 146 2.78 -9.43 4.64
CA VAL A 146 4.15 -8.98 4.34
C VAL A 146 4.23 -7.56 3.73
N GLY A 147 3.19 -6.77 3.85
CA GLY A 147 3.10 -5.42 3.27
C GLY A 147 2.45 -5.40 1.89
N GLY A 148 2.04 -4.21 1.41
CA GLY A 148 1.40 -4.04 0.11
C GLY A 148 0.10 -4.84 -0.09
N GLY A 149 -0.56 -5.30 0.99
CA GLY A 149 -1.73 -6.17 0.93
C GLY A 149 -1.42 -7.60 0.43
N PHE A 150 -0.17 -8.05 0.53
CA PHE A 150 0.21 -9.43 0.23
C PHE A 150 0.13 -10.28 1.49
N VAL A 151 -0.53 -11.44 1.35
CA VAL A 151 -0.75 -12.39 2.44
C VAL A 151 -0.31 -13.77 1.99
N TYR A 152 0.46 -14.45 2.83
CA TYR A 152 0.97 -15.79 2.57
C TYR A 152 0.71 -16.70 3.76
N THR A 153 0.44 -17.98 3.50
CA THR A 153 0.52 -19.05 4.48
C THR A 153 1.99 -19.42 4.71
N GLU A 154 2.27 -20.21 5.75
CA GLU A 154 3.62 -20.71 6.01
C GLU A 154 4.17 -21.50 4.82
N LYS A 155 3.38 -22.38 4.25
CA LYS A 155 3.72 -23.18 3.07
C LYS A 155 4.01 -22.31 1.84
N GLU A 156 3.24 -21.23 1.64
CA GLU A 156 3.49 -20.32 0.54
C GLU A 156 4.79 -19.53 0.72
N LEU A 157 5.14 -19.15 1.97
CA LEU A 157 6.41 -18.52 2.27
C LEU A 157 7.61 -19.46 2.04
N ASP A 158 7.47 -20.75 2.39
CA ASP A 158 8.49 -21.76 2.12
C ASP A 158 8.70 -21.91 0.61
N ASN A 159 7.64 -21.98 -0.16
CA ASN A 159 7.72 -22.07 -1.63
C ASN A 159 8.33 -20.81 -2.28
N LEU A 160 8.22 -19.63 -1.64
CA LEU A 160 8.90 -18.42 -2.13
C LEU A 160 10.42 -18.46 -1.89
N SER A 161 10.86 -19.22 -0.86
CA SER A 161 12.28 -19.39 -0.53
C SER A 161 12.94 -20.57 -1.25
N GLU A 162 12.18 -21.59 -1.62
CA GLU A 162 12.64 -22.69 -2.46
C GLU A 162 12.52 -22.27 -3.91
N GLU A 163 13.64 -21.86 -4.52
CA GLU A 163 13.74 -21.60 -5.95
C GLU A 163 13.55 -22.92 -6.73
N GLY A 164 12.30 -23.29 -6.97
CA GLY A 164 11.97 -24.21 -8.05
C GLY A 164 12.26 -23.54 -9.39
N GLU A 165 12.66 -24.30 -10.40
CA GLU A 165 12.86 -23.86 -11.78
C GLU A 165 11.66 -23.01 -12.23
N ASN A 166 11.82 -21.69 -12.22
CA ASN A 166 10.79 -20.76 -12.67
C ASN A 166 10.68 -20.92 -14.19
N GLU A 167 9.49 -21.16 -14.69
CA GLU A 167 9.19 -20.90 -16.09
C GLU A 167 9.67 -19.48 -16.40
N SER A 168 10.61 -19.34 -17.34
CA SER A 168 11.17 -18.04 -17.71
C SER A 168 10.08 -17.18 -18.30
N VAL A 169 9.63 -16.17 -17.58
CA VAL A 169 8.68 -15.19 -18.12
C VAL A 169 9.41 -14.33 -19.14
N ALA A 170 8.84 -14.22 -20.35
CA ALA A 170 9.41 -13.35 -21.36
C ALA A 170 9.45 -11.89 -20.87
N TYR A 171 10.56 -11.20 -21.17
CA TYR A 171 10.80 -9.81 -20.75
C TYR A 171 10.86 -9.59 -19.23
N ASP A 172 11.14 -10.64 -18.44
CA ASP A 172 11.33 -10.50 -16.99
C ASP A 172 12.66 -9.81 -16.67
N PHE A 173 12.71 -9.15 -15.51
CA PHE A 173 13.90 -8.47 -15.02
C PHE A 173 13.95 -8.56 -13.49
N SER A 174 15.16 -8.55 -12.97
CA SER A 174 15.42 -8.65 -11.53
C SER A 174 16.10 -7.41 -10.98
N SER A 175 16.63 -6.55 -11.85
CA SER A 175 17.36 -5.34 -11.47
C SER A 175 17.03 -4.18 -12.41
N ALA A 176 17.32 -2.97 -11.97
CA ALA A 176 17.22 -1.77 -12.81
C ALA A 176 18.17 -1.84 -14.00
N LYS A 177 19.34 -2.45 -13.81
CA LYS A 177 20.30 -2.70 -14.86
C LYS A 177 19.72 -3.61 -15.95
N GLU A 178 19.14 -4.76 -15.58
CA GLU A 178 18.48 -5.67 -16.53
C GLU A 178 17.32 -5.01 -17.27
N LEU A 179 16.51 -4.20 -16.54
CA LEU A 179 15.43 -3.44 -17.16
C LEU A 179 15.95 -2.45 -18.20
N LEU A 180 17.04 -1.74 -17.91
CA LEU A 180 17.71 -0.83 -18.86
C LEU A 180 18.20 -1.59 -20.10
N GLU A 181 18.87 -2.72 -19.92
CA GLU A 181 19.37 -3.58 -21.01
C GLU A 181 18.22 -4.09 -21.89
N LEU A 182 17.09 -4.52 -21.29
CA LEU A 182 15.90 -4.90 -22.03
C LEU A 182 15.32 -3.76 -22.87
N CYS A 183 15.21 -2.57 -22.28
CA CYS A 183 14.74 -1.37 -22.98
C CYS A 183 15.65 -1.04 -24.19
N GLN A 184 16.95 -1.08 -24.01
CA GLN A 184 17.94 -0.82 -25.07
C GLN A 184 17.87 -1.88 -26.17
N LYS A 185 17.88 -3.17 -25.79
CA LYS A 185 17.82 -4.31 -26.73
C LYS A 185 16.58 -4.26 -27.62
N HIS A 186 15.44 -3.93 -27.05
CA HIS A 186 14.18 -3.94 -27.77
C HIS A 186 13.77 -2.55 -28.30
N GLN A 187 14.57 -1.50 -28.07
CA GLN A 187 14.28 -0.11 -28.44
C GLN A 187 12.90 0.33 -27.92
N LYS A 188 12.62 0.03 -26.66
CA LYS A 188 11.34 0.28 -25.99
C LYS A 188 11.55 1.01 -24.66
N ASN A 189 10.57 1.80 -24.27
CA ASN A 189 10.56 2.38 -22.92
C ASN A 189 10.09 1.35 -21.87
N ILE A 190 10.20 1.72 -20.58
CA ILE A 190 9.84 0.85 -19.46
C ILE A 190 8.38 0.39 -19.53
N ALA A 191 7.44 1.29 -19.80
CA ALA A 191 6.01 0.94 -19.87
C ALA A 191 5.72 -0.06 -20.98
N GLU A 192 6.42 0.03 -22.11
CA GLU A 192 6.29 -0.93 -23.22
C GLU A 192 6.88 -2.31 -22.86
N ILE A 193 8.01 -2.37 -22.16
CA ILE A 193 8.58 -3.64 -21.66
C ILE A 193 7.61 -4.29 -20.67
N VAL A 194 7.03 -3.51 -19.76
CA VAL A 194 6.00 -4.03 -18.82
C VAL A 194 4.80 -4.60 -19.57
N ARG A 195 4.31 -3.91 -20.62
CA ARG A 195 3.22 -4.46 -21.43
C ARG A 195 3.57 -5.81 -22.05
N LEU A 196 4.72 -5.91 -22.69
CA LEU A 196 5.16 -7.17 -23.30
C LEU A 196 5.26 -8.30 -22.27
N ARG A 197 5.79 -8.01 -21.07
CA ARG A 197 5.88 -8.98 -20.00
C ARG A 197 4.51 -9.43 -19.48
N GLU A 198 3.62 -8.48 -19.22
CA GLU A 198 2.28 -8.78 -18.71
C GLU A 198 1.39 -9.45 -19.74
N ASP A 199 1.53 -9.11 -21.04
CA ASP A 199 0.86 -9.81 -22.15
C ASP A 199 1.33 -11.27 -22.26
N ALA A 200 2.61 -11.55 -22.05
CA ALA A 200 3.14 -12.91 -21.98
C ALA A 200 2.52 -13.72 -20.80
N LEU A 201 2.15 -13.05 -19.72
CA LEU A 201 1.40 -13.62 -18.58
C LEU A 201 -0.13 -13.63 -18.82
N LYS A 202 -0.60 -13.24 -19.99
CA LYS A 202 -2.01 -13.12 -20.37
C LYS A 202 -2.80 -12.11 -19.52
N ASN A 203 -2.12 -11.13 -18.95
CA ASN A 203 -2.74 -10.01 -18.26
C ASN A 203 -3.17 -8.93 -19.25
N ARG A 204 -3.95 -7.96 -18.78
CA ARG A 204 -4.42 -6.80 -19.58
C ARG A 204 -3.93 -5.50 -18.90
N PRO A 205 -2.63 -5.12 -19.12
CA PRO A 205 -2.00 -4.04 -18.37
C PRO A 205 -2.74 -2.70 -18.51
N ASP A 206 -3.10 -2.29 -19.72
CA ASP A 206 -3.76 -1.00 -19.93
C ASP A 206 -5.17 -0.92 -19.32
N ALA A 207 -5.94 -1.99 -19.40
CA ALA A 207 -7.27 -2.05 -18.77
C ALA A 207 -7.16 -1.99 -17.24
N MET A 208 -6.15 -2.68 -16.66
CA MET A 208 -5.91 -2.64 -15.22
C MET A 208 -5.47 -1.23 -14.78
N MET A 209 -4.55 -0.58 -15.48
CA MET A 209 -4.09 0.77 -15.14
C MET A 209 -5.21 1.81 -15.27
N ALA A 210 -6.09 1.69 -16.26
CA ALA A 210 -7.28 2.54 -16.37
C ALA A 210 -8.22 2.38 -15.16
N LYS A 211 -8.44 1.14 -14.71
CA LYS A 211 -9.24 0.85 -13.48
C LYS A 211 -8.58 1.43 -12.23
N ILE A 212 -7.26 1.27 -12.09
CA ILE A 212 -6.47 1.83 -10.98
C ILE A 212 -6.57 3.35 -10.96
N TYR A 213 -6.37 3.99 -12.12
CA TYR A 213 -6.49 5.45 -12.24
C TYR A 213 -7.88 5.96 -11.84
N HIS A 214 -8.94 5.30 -12.28
CA HIS A 214 -10.31 5.66 -11.91
C HIS A 214 -10.53 5.58 -10.39
N ALA A 215 -10.04 4.51 -9.75
CA ALA A 215 -10.12 4.36 -8.29
C ALA A 215 -9.30 5.43 -7.53
N MET A 216 -8.15 5.86 -8.08
CA MET A 216 -7.37 6.98 -7.51
C MET A 216 -8.13 8.31 -7.58
N LEU A 217 -8.84 8.56 -8.69
CA LEU A 217 -9.69 9.76 -8.84
C LEU A 217 -10.87 9.74 -7.86
N GLU A 218 -11.57 8.61 -7.75
CA GLU A 218 -12.68 8.43 -6.82
C GLU A 218 -12.22 8.68 -5.37
N CYS A 219 -11.06 8.15 -4.98
CA CYS A 219 -10.47 8.38 -3.67
C CYS A 219 -10.20 9.88 -3.42
N TYR A 220 -9.59 10.56 -4.39
CA TYR A 220 -9.36 12.00 -4.31
C TYR A 220 -10.67 12.78 -4.15
N ASP A 221 -11.67 12.49 -4.97
CA ASP A 221 -12.95 13.21 -4.96
C ASP A 221 -13.67 13.01 -3.61
N ASN A 222 -13.67 11.80 -3.07
CA ASN A 222 -14.26 11.50 -1.76
C ASN A 222 -13.58 12.29 -0.65
N GLY A 223 -12.24 12.28 -0.59
CA GLY A 223 -11.49 12.99 0.44
C GLY A 223 -11.59 14.50 0.32
N ALA A 224 -11.49 15.04 -0.90
CA ALA A 224 -11.57 16.48 -1.17
C ALA A 224 -12.96 17.09 -0.92
N ASN A 225 -14.02 16.27 -0.94
CA ASN A 225 -15.41 16.68 -0.73
C ASN A 225 -15.99 16.14 0.59
N SER A 226 -15.18 15.55 1.46
CA SER A 226 -15.66 15.00 2.73
C SER A 226 -16.29 16.08 3.61
N LYS A 227 -17.42 15.74 4.23
CA LYS A 227 -18.14 16.62 5.18
C LYS A 227 -17.68 16.42 6.63
N GLU A 228 -16.90 15.39 6.91
CA GLU A 228 -16.40 15.10 8.24
C GLU A 228 -15.28 16.07 8.62
N LYS A 229 -15.39 16.67 9.79
CA LYS A 229 -14.43 17.66 10.29
C LYS A 229 -13.14 17.02 10.81
N TYR A 230 -13.25 15.83 11.39
CA TYR A 230 -12.13 15.13 12.02
C TYR A 230 -11.94 13.74 11.41
N LEU A 231 -10.70 13.29 11.43
CA LEU A 231 -10.38 11.89 11.15
C LEU A 231 -10.82 11.00 12.33
N PRO A 232 -11.12 9.72 12.08
CA PRO A 232 -11.48 8.78 13.14
C PRO A 232 -10.30 8.54 14.11
N GLY A 233 -10.61 8.06 15.32
CA GLY A 233 -9.64 7.75 16.36
C GLY A 233 -9.47 8.84 17.41
N SER A 234 -8.61 8.58 18.40
CA SER A 234 -8.43 9.39 19.60
C SER A 234 -7.74 10.75 19.37
N LEU A 235 -6.96 10.88 18.29
CA LEU A 235 -6.16 12.08 18.02
C LEU A 235 -6.98 13.29 17.55
N ARG A 236 -8.21 13.10 17.08
CA ARG A 236 -9.09 14.16 16.56
C ARG A 236 -8.39 15.06 15.53
N VAL A 237 -7.58 14.47 14.65
CA VAL A 237 -6.90 15.20 13.60
C VAL A 237 -7.92 15.85 12.67
N THR A 238 -7.76 17.15 12.41
CA THR A 238 -8.66 17.90 11.53
C THR A 238 -8.42 17.53 10.08
N ARG A 239 -9.48 17.23 9.32
CA ARG A 239 -9.41 17.14 7.86
C ARG A 239 -9.13 18.51 7.26
N LEU A 240 -8.11 18.61 6.44
CA LEU A 240 -7.70 19.88 5.82
C LEU A 240 -8.00 19.94 4.32
N ALA A 241 -8.11 18.82 3.64
CA ALA A 241 -8.30 18.79 2.19
C ALA A 241 -9.54 19.59 1.72
N PRO A 242 -10.75 19.48 2.33
CA PRO A 242 -11.90 20.26 1.89
C PRO A 242 -11.71 21.79 2.06
N SER A 243 -11.02 22.22 3.11
CA SER A 243 -10.73 23.64 3.33
C SER A 243 -9.67 24.18 2.38
N ILE A 244 -8.63 23.40 2.07
CA ILE A 244 -7.61 23.75 1.08
C ILE A 244 -8.27 23.86 -0.31
N LYS A 245 -9.10 22.89 -0.69
CA LYS A 245 -9.87 22.93 -1.94
C LYS A 245 -10.67 24.23 -2.06
N THR A 246 -11.49 24.54 -1.05
CA THR A 246 -12.33 25.74 -1.01
C THR A 246 -11.50 27.03 -1.11
N ARG A 247 -10.32 27.06 -0.46
CA ARG A 247 -9.40 28.19 -0.53
C ARG A 247 -8.84 28.38 -1.94
N LEU A 248 -8.39 27.30 -2.58
CA LEU A 248 -7.82 27.34 -3.93
C LEU A 248 -8.85 27.67 -5.00
N GLU A 249 -10.11 27.22 -4.83
CA GLU A 249 -11.21 27.59 -5.74
C GLU A 249 -11.57 29.07 -5.65
N LYS A 250 -11.58 29.66 -4.44
CA LYS A 250 -11.90 31.09 -4.22
C LYS A 250 -10.74 32.00 -4.59
N HIS A 251 -9.52 31.55 -4.34
CA HIS A 251 -8.29 32.30 -4.55
C HIS A 251 -7.30 31.41 -5.29
N PRO A 252 -7.48 31.19 -6.60
CA PRO A 252 -6.52 30.42 -7.39
C PRO A 252 -5.12 31.05 -7.24
N THR A 253 -4.14 30.22 -6.98
CA THR A 253 -2.74 30.67 -6.95
C THR A 253 -2.39 31.27 -8.30
N SER A 254 -1.81 32.47 -8.28
CA SER A 254 -1.38 33.11 -9.52
C SER A 254 -0.23 32.28 -10.12
N GLY A 255 -0.15 32.19 -11.45
CA GLY A 255 0.98 31.54 -12.13
C GLY A 255 2.34 32.18 -11.82
N LYS A 256 2.36 33.24 -11.00
CA LYS A 256 3.56 33.91 -10.49
C LYS A 256 3.96 33.47 -9.08
N ASP A 257 3.10 32.67 -8.38
CA ASP A 257 3.43 32.17 -7.05
C ASP A 257 4.37 30.96 -7.18
N PRO A 258 5.64 31.09 -6.77
CA PRO A 258 6.62 29.99 -6.86
C PRO A 258 6.28 28.82 -5.92
N LEU A 259 5.40 29.01 -4.92
CA LEU A 259 4.98 27.99 -3.96
C LEU A 259 3.64 27.33 -4.31
N ALA A 260 3.03 27.70 -5.44
CA ALA A 260 1.75 27.12 -5.89
C ALA A 260 1.78 25.59 -5.98
N LEU A 261 2.91 25.01 -6.34
CA LEU A 261 3.15 23.56 -6.33
C LEU A 261 2.78 22.94 -4.97
N ILE A 262 3.23 23.54 -3.87
CA ILE A 262 3.02 23.02 -2.51
C ILE A 262 1.55 22.99 -2.17
N ASP A 263 0.80 24.04 -2.52
CA ASP A 263 -0.64 24.12 -2.25
C ASP A 263 -1.43 23.03 -2.97
N TYR A 264 -1.18 22.84 -4.27
CA TYR A 264 -1.89 21.82 -5.06
C TYR A 264 -1.51 20.39 -4.65
N ILE A 265 -0.22 20.13 -4.44
CA ILE A 265 0.22 18.82 -3.95
C ILE A 265 -0.34 18.54 -2.54
N SER A 266 -0.38 19.57 -1.67
CA SER A 266 -0.99 19.43 -0.35
C SER A 266 -2.47 19.07 -0.44
N LEU A 267 -3.23 19.68 -1.36
CA LEU A 267 -4.62 19.32 -1.61
C LEU A 267 -4.75 17.85 -2.03
N TYR A 268 -4.03 17.46 -3.07
CA TYR A 268 -4.16 16.12 -3.66
C TYR A 268 -3.74 15.03 -2.67
N ALA A 269 -2.57 15.20 -2.04
CA ALA A 269 -2.04 14.20 -1.11
C ALA A 269 -2.86 14.11 0.17
N ARG A 270 -3.31 15.24 0.73
CA ARG A 270 -4.17 15.21 1.92
C ARG A 270 -5.53 14.59 1.63
N ALA A 271 -6.17 14.93 0.51
CA ALA A 271 -7.47 14.36 0.17
C ALA A 271 -7.42 12.83 0.16
N ILE A 272 -6.43 12.26 -0.52
CA ILE A 272 -6.27 10.80 -0.62
C ILE A 272 -5.83 10.17 0.72
N ALA A 273 -4.86 10.80 1.43
CA ALA A 273 -4.36 10.26 2.69
C ALA A 273 -5.41 10.37 3.83
N GLU A 274 -6.20 11.43 3.88
CA GLU A 274 -7.30 11.60 4.82
C GLU A 274 -8.44 10.62 4.55
N GLU A 275 -8.74 10.32 3.27
CA GLU A 275 -9.68 9.29 2.88
C GLU A 275 -9.19 7.90 3.30
N ASN A 276 -7.91 7.60 3.06
CA ASN A 276 -7.28 6.37 3.56
C ASN A 276 -7.40 6.25 5.08
N ALA A 277 -7.03 7.30 5.82
CA ALA A 277 -7.08 7.33 7.29
C ALA A 277 -8.49 7.11 7.85
N SER A 278 -9.51 7.39 7.05
CA SER A 278 -10.93 7.21 7.40
C SER A 278 -11.49 5.84 7.04
N GLY A 279 -10.66 4.93 6.52
CA GLY A 279 -11.08 3.60 6.09
C GLY A 279 -11.86 3.61 4.79
N GLY A 280 -11.68 4.64 3.96
CA GLY A 280 -12.26 4.77 2.63
C GLY A 280 -11.61 3.84 1.61
N LYS A 281 -12.18 3.82 0.39
CA LYS A 281 -11.65 3.03 -0.73
C LYS A 281 -10.42 3.73 -1.32
N VAL A 282 -9.32 2.99 -1.43
CA VAL A 282 -8.03 3.54 -1.87
C VAL A 282 -7.30 2.57 -2.80
N VAL A 283 -6.26 3.08 -3.46
CA VAL A 283 -5.28 2.24 -4.16
C VAL A 283 -4.00 2.20 -3.34
N THR A 284 -3.53 1.01 -2.97
CA THR A 284 -2.16 0.85 -2.45
C THR A 284 -1.16 1.27 -3.52
N ALA A 285 -0.12 2.08 -3.15
CA ALA A 285 0.86 2.59 -4.12
C ALA A 285 2.21 2.89 -3.44
N PRO A 286 3.04 1.89 -3.07
CA PRO A 286 2.78 0.45 -3.02
C PRO A 286 2.08 -0.01 -1.74
N THR A 287 1.89 0.88 -0.75
CA THR A 287 1.19 0.62 0.52
C THR A 287 0.10 1.66 0.76
N ASN A 288 -0.79 1.41 1.73
CA ASN A 288 -1.80 2.38 2.11
C ASN A 288 -1.19 3.60 2.82
N GLY A 289 -0.13 3.39 3.63
CA GLY A 289 0.58 4.49 4.30
C GLY A 289 1.17 5.52 3.32
N ALA A 290 1.44 5.09 2.09
CA ALA A 290 2.00 5.92 1.02
C ALA A 290 1.06 6.12 -0.19
N CYS A 291 -0.21 5.76 -0.07
CA CYS A 291 -1.18 5.69 -1.17
C CYS A 291 -1.41 7.02 -1.92
N ALA A 292 -1.06 8.14 -1.29
CA ALA A 292 -1.30 9.45 -1.87
C ALA A 292 -0.14 10.00 -2.71
N VAL A 293 1.07 9.46 -2.61
CA VAL A 293 2.25 10.00 -3.31
C VAL A 293 2.08 9.90 -4.83
N VAL A 294 1.92 8.67 -5.35
CA VAL A 294 1.82 8.40 -6.79
C VAL A 294 0.64 9.15 -7.44
N PRO A 295 -0.60 9.04 -6.92
CA PRO A 295 -1.73 9.74 -7.54
C PRO A 295 -1.63 11.26 -7.44
N SER A 296 -1.02 11.82 -6.39
CA SER A 296 -0.86 13.28 -6.26
C SER A 296 0.08 13.85 -7.31
N VAL A 297 1.18 13.16 -7.60
CA VAL A 297 2.11 13.54 -8.67
C VAL A 297 1.41 13.45 -10.04
N LEU A 298 0.63 12.39 -10.27
CA LEU A 298 -0.12 12.23 -11.52
C LEU A 298 -1.21 13.30 -11.69
N LEU A 299 -1.95 13.62 -10.62
CA LEU A 299 -2.96 14.70 -10.63
C LEU A 299 -2.31 16.06 -10.87
N TYR A 300 -1.17 16.32 -10.24
CA TYR A 300 -0.42 17.56 -10.47
C TYR A 300 0.09 17.63 -11.92
N ALA A 301 0.65 16.56 -12.45
CA ALA A 301 1.08 16.51 -13.83
C ALA A 301 -0.09 16.78 -14.79
N LYS A 302 -1.23 16.12 -14.60
CA LYS A 302 -2.43 16.29 -15.43
C LYS A 302 -3.01 17.69 -15.39
N ASN A 303 -3.04 18.33 -14.21
CA ASN A 303 -3.77 19.57 -14.03
C ASN A 303 -2.89 20.84 -14.20
N HIS A 304 -1.55 20.69 -14.10
CA HIS A 304 -0.66 21.84 -14.03
C HIS A 304 0.58 21.76 -14.93
N LEU A 305 1.01 20.57 -15.38
CA LEU A 305 2.20 20.44 -16.21
C LEU A 305 1.88 20.15 -17.69
N PHE A 306 0.78 19.47 -17.97
CA PHE A 306 0.42 19.06 -19.32
C PHE A 306 -1.01 19.50 -19.63
N GLU A 307 -1.25 20.13 -20.78
CA GLU A 307 -2.58 20.59 -21.18
C GLU A 307 -3.56 19.43 -21.38
N ASN A 308 -3.08 18.33 -21.98
CA ASN A 308 -3.90 17.16 -22.29
C ASN A 308 -3.09 15.88 -22.14
N LEU A 309 -3.29 15.13 -21.05
CA LEU A 309 -2.75 13.79 -20.89
C LEU A 309 -3.72 12.74 -21.47
N SER A 310 -3.25 12.01 -22.49
CA SER A 310 -4.00 10.87 -23.03
C SER A 310 -4.07 9.73 -22.01
N GLN A 311 -5.09 8.86 -22.15
CA GLN A 311 -5.18 7.64 -21.33
C GLN A 311 -3.94 6.77 -21.46
N LYS A 312 -3.33 6.72 -22.66
CA LYS A 312 -2.06 6.00 -22.87
C LYS A 312 -0.94 6.58 -22.02
N ALA A 313 -0.78 7.90 -21.98
CA ALA A 313 0.26 8.55 -21.16
C ALA A 313 0.06 8.30 -19.66
N ILE A 314 -1.20 8.34 -19.18
CA ILE A 314 -1.55 7.98 -17.80
C ILE A 314 -1.18 6.52 -17.51
N ASN A 315 -1.49 5.61 -18.43
CA ASN A 315 -1.12 4.20 -18.27
C ASN A 315 0.42 4.02 -18.30
N ASP A 316 1.14 4.74 -19.15
CA ASP A 316 2.60 4.69 -19.22
C ASP A 316 3.23 5.17 -17.90
N PHE A 317 2.71 6.24 -17.29
CA PHE A 317 3.10 6.69 -15.95
C PHE A 317 2.91 5.56 -14.92
N LEU A 318 1.73 4.96 -14.86
CA LEU A 318 1.41 3.93 -13.86
C LEU A 318 2.21 2.65 -14.08
N LEU A 319 2.40 2.21 -15.33
CA LEU A 319 3.19 1.01 -15.65
C LEU A 319 4.67 1.22 -15.30
N THR A 320 5.22 2.40 -15.60
CA THR A 320 6.59 2.77 -15.19
C THR A 320 6.71 2.79 -13.67
N SER A 321 5.77 3.44 -12.98
CA SER A 321 5.72 3.44 -11.51
C SER A 321 5.64 2.02 -10.94
N ALA A 322 4.82 1.15 -11.53
CA ALA A 322 4.69 -0.24 -11.09
C ALA A 322 5.99 -1.04 -11.30
N ALA A 323 6.73 -0.82 -12.39
CA ALA A 323 8.02 -1.45 -12.64
C ALA A 323 9.05 -1.07 -11.56
N ILE A 324 9.10 0.21 -11.17
CA ILE A 324 9.98 0.65 -10.08
C ILE A 324 9.57 -0.02 -8.75
N GLY A 325 8.29 0.00 -8.40
CA GLY A 325 7.78 -0.67 -7.19
C GLY A 325 8.06 -2.18 -7.17
N TYR A 326 8.02 -2.83 -8.34
CA TYR A 326 8.36 -4.24 -8.51
C TYR A 326 9.82 -4.53 -8.13
N LEU A 327 10.76 -3.68 -8.54
CA LEU A 327 12.19 -3.82 -8.17
C LEU A 327 12.37 -3.78 -6.65
N TYR A 328 11.71 -2.85 -5.95
CA TYR A 328 11.75 -2.78 -4.49
C TYR A 328 11.13 -4.01 -3.82
N LYS A 329 9.99 -4.48 -4.32
CA LYS A 329 9.36 -5.69 -3.78
C LYS A 329 10.23 -6.92 -3.96
N LYS A 330 10.91 -7.02 -5.10
CA LYS A 330 11.74 -8.19 -5.45
C LYS A 330 13.06 -8.21 -4.68
N ASN A 331 13.68 -7.05 -4.45
CA ASN A 331 15.06 -6.95 -3.95
C ASN A 331 15.17 -6.37 -2.53
N ALA A 332 14.05 -5.92 -1.94
CA ALA A 332 14.04 -5.31 -0.62
C ALA A 332 12.72 -5.62 0.12
N SER A 333 12.01 -4.59 0.58
CA SER A 333 10.72 -4.73 1.27
C SER A 333 9.78 -3.58 0.93
N LEU A 334 8.46 -3.83 1.02
CA LEU A 334 7.40 -2.83 0.99
C LEU A 334 6.71 -2.70 2.36
N SER A 335 7.34 -3.14 3.44
CA SER A 335 6.74 -3.17 4.78
C SER A 335 7.37 -2.15 5.71
N GLY A 336 6.55 -1.24 6.26
CA GLY A 336 6.96 -0.32 7.31
C GLY A 336 7.41 -1.03 8.59
N ALA A 337 6.81 -2.18 8.89
CA ALA A 337 7.17 -3.04 10.02
C ALA A 337 8.52 -3.74 9.83
N GLU A 338 8.98 -3.93 8.59
CA GLU A 338 10.27 -4.55 8.28
C GLU A 338 11.38 -3.52 8.09
N ALA A 339 11.13 -2.47 7.33
CA ALA A 339 12.18 -1.56 6.88
C ALA A 339 11.88 -0.06 7.14
N GLY A 340 10.87 0.26 7.95
CA GLY A 340 10.50 1.64 8.21
C GLY A 340 9.75 2.31 7.06
N CYS A 341 9.43 3.59 7.20
CA CYS A 341 8.65 4.34 6.22
C CYS A 341 9.43 4.63 4.90
N GLN A 342 10.75 4.41 4.88
CA GLN A 342 11.52 4.41 3.63
C GLN A 342 11.00 3.35 2.65
N ALA A 343 10.52 2.19 3.14
CA ALA A 343 9.90 1.13 2.35
C ALA A 343 8.48 1.48 1.86
N GLU A 344 7.86 2.50 2.39
CA GLU A 344 6.53 2.97 2.02
C GLU A 344 6.59 4.30 1.24
N ILE A 345 6.81 5.42 1.92
CA ILE A 345 6.89 6.77 1.31
C ILE A 345 8.10 6.88 0.37
N GLY A 346 9.27 6.32 0.77
CA GLY A 346 10.46 6.34 -0.09
C GLY A 346 10.23 5.60 -1.41
N VAL A 347 9.68 4.38 -1.33
CA VAL A 347 9.33 3.60 -2.53
C VAL A 347 8.28 4.31 -3.37
N ALA A 348 7.20 4.84 -2.76
CA ALA A 348 6.17 5.57 -3.49
C ALA A 348 6.71 6.83 -4.18
N SER A 349 7.63 7.55 -3.52
CA SER A 349 8.32 8.71 -4.11
C SER A 349 9.20 8.31 -5.29
N SER A 350 9.96 7.22 -5.18
CA SER A 350 10.75 6.63 -6.26
C SER A 350 9.88 6.21 -7.45
N MET A 351 8.76 5.54 -7.20
CA MET A 351 7.76 5.16 -8.21
C MET A 351 7.20 6.37 -8.94
N ALA A 352 6.80 7.40 -8.18
CA ALA A 352 6.19 8.61 -8.73
C ALA A 352 7.19 9.46 -9.53
N ALA A 353 8.46 9.52 -9.08
CA ALA A 353 9.52 10.23 -9.78
C ALA A 353 9.82 9.60 -11.14
N GLY A 354 9.94 8.25 -11.18
CA GLY A 354 10.11 7.51 -12.43
C GLY A 354 8.92 7.67 -13.37
N GLY A 355 7.69 7.59 -12.84
CA GLY A 355 6.48 7.82 -13.62
C GLY A 355 6.41 9.23 -14.22
N LEU A 356 6.76 10.28 -13.44
CA LEU A 356 6.76 11.65 -13.93
C LEU A 356 7.86 11.88 -14.98
N ALA A 357 9.06 11.34 -14.78
CA ALA A 357 10.14 11.39 -15.78
C ALA A 357 9.70 10.75 -17.10
N CYS A 358 8.95 9.61 -17.04
CA CYS A 358 8.35 8.99 -18.21
C CYS A 358 7.38 9.93 -18.94
N LEU A 359 6.50 10.64 -18.23
CA LEU A 359 5.61 11.65 -18.84
C LEU A 359 6.38 12.79 -19.51
N CYS A 360 7.52 13.16 -18.94
CA CYS A 360 8.43 14.16 -19.50
C CYS A 360 9.26 13.62 -20.68
N GLN A 361 8.97 12.42 -21.17
CA GLN A 361 9.67 11.75 -22.28
C GLN A 361 11.16 11.53 -22.02
N ALA A 362 11.54 11.38 -20.76
CA ALA A 362 12.89 11.06 -20.34
C ALA A 362 13.38 9.73 -20.93
N SER A 363 14.67 9.60 -21.16
CA SER A 363 15.29 8.32 -21.49
C SER A 363 15.11 7.31 -20.33
N THR A 364 15.17 6.01 -20.62
CA THR A 364 15.11 4.98 -19.58
C THR A 364 16.15 5.22 -18.48
N GLN A 365 17.34 5.65 -18.84
CA GLN A 365 18.40 5.99 -17.88
C GLN A 365 17.95 7.13 -16.93
N GLN A 366 17.38 8.21 -17.46
CA GLN A 366 16.90 9.34 -16.66
C GLN A 366 15.71 8.94 -15.76
N VAL A 367 14.82 8.05 -16.22
CA VAL A 367 13.75 7.48 -15.38
C VAL A 367 14.31 6.75 -14.16
N LEU A 368 15.34 5.92 -14.35
CA LEU A 368 15.99 5.19 -13.26
C LEU A 368 16.74 6.14 -12.30
N ILE A 369 17.38 7.17 -12.83
CA ILE A 369 18.03 8.24 -12.04
C ILE A 369 17.00 9.00 -11.19
N ALA A 370 15.86 9.40 -11.76
CA ALA A 370 14.79 10.06 -11.00
C ALA A 370 14.31 9.22 -9.83
N SER A 371 14.16 7.91 -10.06
CA SER A 371 13.74 6.93 -9.05
C SER A 371 14.79 6.76 -7.95
N GLU A 372 16.07 6.75 -8.30
CA GLU A 372 17.20 6.67 -7.38
C GLU A 372 17.26 7.91 -6.48
N ILE A 373 17.32 9.13 -7.05
CA ILE A 373 17.36 10.41 -6.31
C ILE A 373 16.20 10.51 -5.32
N ALA A 374 15.00 10.10 -5.72
CA ALA A 374 13.84 10.13 -4.84
C ALA A 374 14.01 9.21 -3.63
N MET A 375 14.59 8.02 -3.79
CA MET A 375 14.79 7.08 -2.69
C MET A 375 15.94 7.53 -1.77
N GLU A 376 17.08 7.98 -2.29
CA GLU A 376 18.22 8.37 -1.45
C GLU A 376 17.82 9.40 -0.38
N HIS A 377 16.90 10.32 -0.72
CA HIS A 377 16.37 11.33 0.18
C HIS A 377 15.33 10.82 1.21
N HIS A 378 15.05 9.51 1.19
CA HIS A 378 14.15 8.85 2.14
C HIS A 378 14.87 7.78 2.99
N LEU A 379 16.16 7.53 2.77
CA LEU A 379 16.94 6.57 3.55
C LEU A 379 16.89 6.91 5.03
N GLY A 380 16.69 5.89 5.88
CA GLY A 380 16.61 6.04 7.33
C GLY A 380 15.24 6.53 7.86
N LEU A 381 14.23 6.73 7.02
CA LEU A 381 12.92 7.22 7.47
C LEU A 381 12.20 6.15 8.30
N THR A 382 11.95 6.46 9.57
CA THR A 382 11.28 5.60 10.55
C THR A 382 9.79 5.40 10.25
N CYS A 383 9.17 4.33 10.77
CA CYS A 383 7.71 4.16 10.80
C CYS A 383 7.23 4.15 12.26
N ASP A 384 6.83 5.32 12.74
CA ASP A 384 6.51 5.60 14.13
C ASP A 384 5.21 6.43 14.30
N PRO A 385 4.07 5.93 13.77
CA PRO A 385 2.82 6.67 13.76
C PRO A 385 2.29 6.91 15.18
N VAL A 386 1.84 8.15 15.43
CA VAL A 386 1.27 8.55 16.72
C VAL A 386 -0.03 7.80 16.98
N GLY A 387 -0.14 7.20 18.15
CA GLY A 387 -1.31 6.39 18.55
C GLY A 387 -1.52 5.15 17.66
N GLY A 388 -0.54 4.74 16.87
CA GLY A 388 -0.68 3.66 15.90
C GLY A 388 -1.64 3.98 14.73
N LEU A 389 -1.98 5.26 14.53
CA LEU A 389 -2.91 5.71 13.50
C LEU A 389 -2.16 6.18 12.24
N VAL A 390 -2.61 5.78 11.05
CA VAL A 390 -2.04 6.24 9.76
C VAL A 390 -2.49 7.68 9.49
N GLN A 391 -2.12 8.58 10.40
CA GLN A 391 -2.48 10.00 10.37
C GLN A 391 -1.25 10.88 10.55
N ILE A 392 -0.61 10.87 11.71
CA ILE A 392 0.58 11.65 12.02
C ILE A 392 1.77 10.70 12.21
N PRO A 393 2.84 10.82 11.44
CA PRO A 393 3.15 11.84 10.42
C PRO A 393 2.77 11.42 8.98
N CYS A 394 1.98 10.37 8.78
CA CYS A 394 1.77 9.73 7.48
C CYS A 394 1.21 10.70 6.44
N ILE A 395 0.24 11.55 6.82
CA ILE A 395 -0.41 12.50 5.90
C ILE A 395 0.62 13.50 5.37
N GLU A 396 1.41 14.12 6.26
CA GLU A 396 2.44 15.09 5.88
C GLU A 396 3.56 14.43 5.05
N ARG A 397 3.94 13.19 5.40
CA ARG A 397 4.95 12.43 4.64
C ARG A 397 4.49 12.14 3.21
N ASN A 398 3.21 11.90 2.96
CA ASN A 398 2.69 11.76 1.60
C ASN A 398 2.84 13.07 0.79
N VAL A 399 2.51 14.22 1.39
CA VAL A 399 2.70 15.54 0.76
C VAL A 399 4.17 15.75 0.38
N LEU A 400 5.07 15.58 1.34
CA LEU A 400 6.51 15.80 1.12
C LEU A 400 7.13 14.76 0.19
N GLY A 401 6.67 13.51 0.24
CA GLY A 401 7.08 12.47 -0.69
C GLY A 401 6.73 12.79 -2.14
N ALA A 402 5.54 13.35 -2.37
CA ALA A 402 5.12 13.79 -3.71
C ALA A 402 5.95 15.00 -4.20
N ILE A 403 6.24 15.97 -3.33
CA ILE A 403 7.10 17.13 -3.68
C ILE A 403 8.52 16.64 -4.02
N LYS A 404 9.10 15.74 -3.23
CA LYS A 404 10.41 15.16 -3.50
C LYS A 404 10.44 14.39 -4.83
N ALA A 405 9.38 13.64 -5.15
CA ALA A 405 9.26 12.93 -6.42
C ALA A 405 9.31 13.88 -7.62
N ILE A 406 8.60 15.01 -7.56
CA ILE A 406 8.62 16.04 -8.61
C ILE A 406 10.02 16.65 -8.74
N SER A 407 10.65 16.98 -7.60
CA SER A 407 11.99 17.54 -7.57
C SER A 407 13.03 16.58 -8.14
N ALA A 408 12.98 15.30 -7.74
CA ALA A 408 13.88 14.25 -8.22
C ALA A 408 13.72 14.02 -9.73
N SER A 409 12.48 13.97 -10.23
CA SER A 409 12.21 13.88 -11.66
C SER A 409 12.84 15.04 -12.42
N LYS A 410 12.68 16.28 -11.91
CA LYS A 410 13.25 17.47 -12.56
C LYS A 410 14.77 17.44 -12.59
N LEU A 411 15.42 17.07 -11.49
CA LEU A 411 16.88 16.95 -11.41
C LEU A 411 17.44 15.92 -12.39
N ALA A 412 16.75 14.79 -12.57
CA ALA A 412 17.18 13.71 -13.45
C ALA A 412 17.08 14.05 -14.95
N LEU A 413 16.35 15.13 -15.32
CA LEU A 413 16.21 15.56 -16.72
C LEU A 413 17.40 16.40 -17.19
N GLU A 414 18.35 16.77 -16.32
CA GLU A 414 19.55 17.50 -16.71
C GLU A 414 20.51 16.55 -17.47
N ASP A 415 20.79 16.83 -18.74
CA ASP A 415 21.51 15.94 -19.65
C ASP A 415 22.94 15.60 -19.19
N GLU A 416 23.59 16.51 -18.47
CA GLU A 416 24.96 16.32 -17.95
C GLU A 416 25.01 15.55 -16.63
N TYR A 417 23.87 15.28 -15.99
CA TYR A 417 23.83 14.59 -14.71
C TYR A 417 24.17 13.11 -14.86
N LYS A 418 25.30 12.71 -14.26
CA LYS A 418 25.77 11.31 -14.24
C LYS A 418 25.85 10.84 -12.80
N PRO A 419 24.83 10.17 -12.27
CA PRO A 419 24.84 9.68 -10.90
C PRO A 419 25.98 8.67 -10.68
N LYS A 420 26.49 8.65 -9.47
CA LYS A 420 27.51 7.68 -9.04
C LYS A 420 26.88 6.48 -8.36
N VAL A 421 25.63 6.60 -7.93
CA VAL A 421 24.81 5.55 -7.31
C VAL A 421 23.73 5.13 -8.29
N SER A 422 23.52 3.84 -8.44
CA SER A 422 22.45 3.27 -9.27
C SER A 422 21.18 3.03 -8.44
N LEU A 423 20.05 2.88 -9.13
CA LEU A 423 18.81 2.48 -8.46
C LEU A 423 18.94 1.13 -7.73
N ASP A 424 19.70 0.19 -8.27
CA ASP A 424 19.93 -1.11 -7.62
C ASP A 424 20.72 -0.96 -6.31
N GLU A 425 21.73 -0.08 -6.27
CA GLU A 425 22.52 0.20 -5.07
C GLU A 425 21.71 0.92 -4.00
N VAL A 426 20.83 1.86 -4.37
CA VAL A 426 19.99 2.54 -3.37
C VAL A 426 18.90 1.61 -2.84
N ILE A 427 18.36 0.70 -3.65
CA ILE A 427 17.44 -0.36 -3.18
C ILE A 427 18.11 -1.26 -2.14
N ALA A 428 19.34 -1.72 -2.43
CA ALA A 428 20.12 -2.53 -1.50
C ALA A 428 20.43 -1.77 -0.20
N THR A 429 20.78 -0.48 -0.31
CA THR A 429 21.04 0.40 0.85
C THR A 429 19.79 0.60 1.70
N MET A 430 18.63 0.83 1.08
CA MET A 430 17.35 0.95 1.77
C MET A 430 17.03 -0.33 2.58
N TYR A 431 17.27 -1.50 2.00
CA TYR A 431 17.05 -2.77 2.69
C TYR A 431 18.01 -2.99 3.85
N ALA A 432 19.30 -2.67 3.67
CA ALA A 432 20.32 -2.76 4.72
C ALA A 432 20.00 -1.80 5.89
N THR A 433 19.75 -0.52 5.61
CA THR A 433 19.36 0.46 6.64
C THR A 433 18.05 0.10 7.34
N GLY A 434 17.11 -0.54 6.62
CA GLY A 434 15.89 -1.08 7.20
C GLY A 434 16.19 -2.19 8.20
N LYS A 435 17.11 -3.11 7.92
CA LYS A 435 17.51 -4.17 8.85
C LYS A 435 18.22 -3.61 10.09
N ASP A 436 19.06 -2.61 9.93
CA ASP A 436 19.80 -1.97 11.01
C ASP A 436 18.92 -1.06 11.89
N MET A 437 17.74 -0.65 11.37
CA MET A 437 16.81 0.17 12.13
C MET A 437 16.28 -0.59 13.35
N ASN A 438 16.33 0.04 14.53
CA ASN A 438 15.82 -0.55 15.76
C ASN A 438 14.30 -0.79 15.66
N GLU A 439 13.83 -1.94 16.15
CA GLU A 439 12.45 -2.39 16.12
C GLU A 439 11.43 -1.36 16.65
N LYS A 440 11.82 -0.55 17.65
CA LYS A 440 10.96 0.51 18.19
C LYS A 440 10.57 1.59 17.18
N TYR A 441 11.24 1.66 16.02
CA TYR A 441 10.98 2.59 14.93
C TYR A 441 10.31 1.94 13.71
N LYS A 442 9.85 0.70 13.84
CA LYS A 442 9.28 -0.12 12.77
C LYS A 442 7.82 -0.48 13.01
N GLU A 443 6.92 0.51 12.96
CA GLU A 443 5.45 0.32 13.06
C GLU A 443 5.01 -0.39 14.38
N THR A 444 5.77 -0.19 15.47
CA THR A 444 5.45 -0.78 16.78
C THR A 444 4.84 0.21 17.76
N SER A 445 4.87 1.49 17.45
CA SER A 445 4.51 2.61 18.37
C SER A 445 5.28 2.62 19.71
N LEU A 446 6.45 1.93 19.74
CA LEU A 446 7.29 1.83 20.93
C LEU A 446 8.38 2.89 21.01
N GLY A 447 8.58 3.70 19.97
CA GLY A 447 9.61 4.74 19.88
C GLY A 447 9.25 5.88 18.96
N GLY A 448 10.20 6.81 18.76
CA GLY A 448 10.05 7.94 17.84
C GLY A 448 8.87 8.85 18.19
N LEU A 449 8.19 9.35 17.15
CA LEU A 449 7.05 10.26 17.28
C LEU A 449 5.87 9.63 18.05
N ALA A 450 5.72 8.32 17.99
CA ALA A 450 4.66 7.62 18.72
C ALA A 450 4.73 7.82 20.25
N LYS A 451 5.89 8.21 20.79
CA LYS A 451 6.07 8.49 22.24
C LYS A 451 5.87 9.95 22.64
N THR A 452 5.69 10.86 21.66
CA THR A 452 5.60 12.30 21.95
C THR A 452 4.25 12.71 22.52
N LEU A 453 3.19 11.96 22.22
CA LEU A 453 1.85 12.17 22.75
C LEU A 453 1.44 10.96 23.60
N LYS A 454 0.97 11.23 24.83
CA LYS A 454 0.28 10.24 25.65
C LYS A 454 -1.19 10.28 25.20
N CYS A 455 -1.58 9.33 24.35
CA CYS A 455 -2.97 9.14 23.95
C CYS A 455 -3.72 8.33 24.99
#